data_7ff315b03bbeb3c1cef8d3034e595b27
#
_entry.id   7ff315b03bbeb3c1cef8d3034e595b27
#
_cell.length_a   1.000
_cell.length_b   1.000
_cell.length_c   1.000
_cell.angle_alpha   90.00
_cell.angle_beta   90.00
_cell.angle_gamma   90.00
#
_symmetry.space_group_name_H-M   'P 1'
#
loop_
_entity.id
_entity.type
_entity.pdbx_description
1 polymer ?
#
loop_
_entity_poly.entity_id
_entity_poly.type
_entity_poly.pdbx_seq_one_letter_code
_entity_poly.pdbx_strand_id
1 'polypeptide(L)' 'MLSKRLKELRKERNWTQQELAQKASLSFNAITKIEQGAAKHPTLKTLIKLAEAFGIGIDELVGRTNKS' A
#
# COMPACT_ATOMS: atom_id res chain seq x y z
N MET A 1 2.19 1.60 10.83
CA MET A 1 1.06 0.79 10.37
C MET A 1 0.91 0.90 8.88
N LEU A 2 0.56 -0.18 8.25
CA LEU A 2 0.45 -0.20 6.80
C LEU A 2 -0.61 0.78 6.28
N SER A 3 -1.74 0.89 6.98
CA SER A 3 -2.81 1.77 6.50
C SER A 3 -2.34 3.21 6.37
N LYS A 4 -1.64 3.70 7.38
CA LYS A 4 -1.15 5.07 7.36
C LYS A 4 -0.08 5.23 6.30
N ARG A 5 0.83 4.27 6.22
CA ARG A 5 1.93 4.33 5.27
C ARG A 5 1.41 4.32 3.84
N LEU A 6 0.39 3.50 3.59
CA LEU A 6 -0.18 3.40 2.26
C LEU A 6 -0.80 4.73 1.84
N LYS A 7 -1.54 5.37 2.75
CA LYS A 7 -2.12 6.67 2.44
C LYS A 7 -1.04 7.70 2.15
N GLU A 8 0.02 7.70 2.94
CA GLU A 8 1.10 8.65 2.75
C GLU A 8 1.75 8.50 1.39
N LEU A 9 2.07 7.27 1.03
CA LEU A 9 2.71 7.02 -0.27
C LEU A 9 1.81 7.42 -1.42
N ARG A 10 0.53 7.12 -1.29
CA ARG A 10 -0.44 7.45 -2.32
C ARG A 10 -0.56 8.95 -2.50
N LYS A 11 -0.67 9.67 -1.37
CA LYS A 11 -0.86 11.11 -1.42
C LYS A 11 0.38 11.82 -1.92
N GLU A 12 1.55 11.30 -1.61
CA GLU A 12 2.79 11.87 -2.13
C GLU A 12 2.82 11.86 -3.65
N ARG A 13 2.14 10.89 -4.25
CA ARG A 13 2.09 10.76 -5.70
C ARG A 13 0.86 11.40 -6.32
N ASN A 14 0.02 11.99 -5.48
CA ASN A 14 -1.24 12.59 -5.93
C ASN A 14 -2.16 11.57 -6.60
N TRP A 15 -2.16 10.36 -6.09
CA TRP A 15 -3.01 9.28 -6.61
C TRP A 15 -4.28 9.18 -5.78
N THR A 16 -5.40 8.92 -6.46
CA THR A 16 -6.63 8.55 -5.76
C THR A 16 -6.54 7.08 -5.37
N GLN A 17 -7.45 6.66 -4.49
CA GLN A 17 -7.52 5.25 -4.13
C GLN A 17 -7.76 4.38 -5.35
N GLN A 18 -8.59 4.85 -6.27
CA GLN A 18 -8.89 4.10 -7.47
C GLN A 18 -7.66 3.99 -8.37
N GLU A 19 -6.90 5.07 -8.47
CA GLU A 19 -5.67 5.02 -9.27
C GLU A 19 -4.68 4.03 -8.69
N LEU A 20 -4.53 4.04 -7.36
CA LEU A 20 -3.64 3.08 -6.74
C LEU A 20 -4.11 1.65 -7.00
N ALA A 21 -5.41 1.42 -6.90
CA ALA A 21 -5.94 0.08 -7.15
C ALA A 21 -5.59 -0.40 -8.56
N GLN A 22 -5.75 0.48 -9.53
CA GLN A 22 -5.42 0.14 -10.90
C GLN A 22 -3.92 -0.15 -11.07
N LYS A 23 -3.09 0.70 -10.50
CA LYS A 23 -1.64 0.55 -10.64
C LYS A 23 -1.14 -0.70 -9.94
N ALA A 24 -1.79 -1.11 -8.87
CA ALA A 24 -1.38 -2.29 -8.13
C ALA A 24 -2.12 -3.54 -8.58
N SER A 25 -2.99 -3.43 -9.55
CA SER A 25 -3.82 -4.56 -10.01
C SER A 25 -4.62 -5.17 -8.87
N LEU A 26 -5.17 -4.29 -8.05
CA LEU A 26 -6.00 -4.70 -6.92
C LEU A 26 -7.37 -4.05 -7.06
N SER A 27 -8.36 -4.58 -6.34
CA SER A 27 -9.68 -3.97 -6.39
C SER A 27 -9.71 -2.71 -5.54
N PHE A 28 -10.64 -1.82 -5.87
CA PHE A 28 -10.84 -0.62 -5.08
C PHE A 28 -11.18 -0.99 -3.63
N ASN A 29 -12.01 -2.01 -3.45
CA ASN A 29 -12.36 -2.47 -2.11
C ASN A 29 -11.14 -2.92 -1.32
N ALA A 30 -10.20 -3.59 -1.97
CA ALA A 30 -8.99 -4.04 -1.30
C ALA A 30 -8.20 -2.84 -0.78
N ILE A 31 -8.07 -1.81 -1.61
CA ILE A 31 -7.33 -0.61 -1.21
C ILE A 31 -8.04 0.10 -0.05
N THR A 32 -9.35 0.28 -0.14
CA THR A 32 -10.07 0.98 0.90
C THR A 32 -9.99 0.23 2.23
N LYS A 33 -10.09 -1.09 2.20
CA LYS A 33 -10.00 -1.87 3.43
C LYS A 33 -8.64 -1.75 4.07
N ILE A 34 -7.58 -1.76 3.28
CA ILE A 34 -6.25 -1.62 3.80
C ILE A 34 -6.06 -0.23 4.41
N GLU A 35 -6.50 0.80 3.71
CA GLU A 35 -6.34 2.17 4.20
C GLU A 35 -7.18 2.47 5.42
N GLN A 36 -8.29 1.77 5.58
CA GLN A 36 -9.13 1.92 6.76
C GLN A 36 -8.63 1.10 7.94
N GLY A 37 -7.65 0.26 7.71
CA GLY A 37 -7.14 -0.62 8.75
C GLY A 37 -7.99 -1.85 8.98
N ALA A 38 -8.97 -2.10 8.11
CA ALA A 38 -9.83 -3.27 8.25
C ALA A 38 -9.11 -4.55 7.83
N ALA A 39 -8.23 -4.45 6.86
CA ALA A 39 -7.43 -5.60 6.43
C ALA A 39 -6.13 -5.59 7.20
N LYS A 40 -6.09 -6.31 8.31
CA LYS A 40 -4.95 -6.27 9.20
C LYS A 40 -3.77 -7.07 8.72
N HIS A 41 -4.03 -8.10 7.96
CA HIS A 41 -2.97 -8.99 7.50
C HIS A 41 -3.09 -9.23 6.01
N PRO A 42 -2.74 -8.22 5.18
CA PRO A 42 -2.75 -8.44 3.74
C PRO A 42 -1.75 -9.52 3.39
N THR A 43 -2.04 -10.24 2.32
CA THR A 43 -1.15 -11.32 1.91
C THR A 43 0.16 -10.75 1.37
N LEU A 44 1.17 -11.61 1.33
CA LEU A 44 2.44 -11.22 0.74
C LEU A 44 2.25 -10.80 -0.72
N LYS A 45 1.40 -11.50 -1.44
CA LYS A 45 1.12 -11.17 -2.83
C LYS A 45 0.60 -9.74 -2.95
N THR A 46 -0.32 -9.36 -2.07
CA THR A 46 -0.86 -8.00 -2.05
C THR A 46 0.23 -6.98 -1.76
N LEU A 47 1.09 -7.28 -0.79
CA LEU A 47 2.19 -6.38 -0.45
C LEU A 47 3.16 -6.20 -1.61
N ILE A 48 3.45 -7.28 -2.32
CA ILE A 48 4.33 -7.20 -3.48
C ILE A 48 3.71 -6.31 -4.55
N LYS A 49 2.43 -6.48 -4.81
CA LYS A 49 1.74 -5.67 -5.82
C LYS A 49 1.78 -4.19 -5.47
N LEU A 50 1.56 -3.88 -4.19
CA LEU A 50 1.59 -2.49 -3.75
C LEU A 50 2.99 -1.92 -3.86
N ALA A 51 3.99 -2.66 -3.40
CA ALA A 51 5.37 -2.19 -3.46
C ALA A 51 5.78 -1.93 -4.91
N GLU A 52 5.40 -2.82 -5.81
CA GLU A 52 5.71 -2.64 -7.23
C GLU A 52 5.02 -1.41 -7.80
N ALA A 53 3.78 -1.16 -7.39
CA ALA A 53 3.04 0.00 -7.88
C ALA A 53 3.73 1.29 -7.49
N PHE A 54 4.29 1.33 -6.29
CA PHE A 54 5.01 2.52 -5.84
C PHE A 54 6.48 2.54 -6.27
N GLY A 55 6.99 1.43 -6.75
CA GLY A 55 8.39 1.35 -7.14
C GLY A 55 9.35 1.32 -5.97
N ILE A 56 8.93 0.73 -4.86
CA ILE A 56 9.74 0.65 -3.65
C ILE A 56 9.81 -0.79 -3.16
N GLY A 57 10.68 -1.03 -2.20
CA GLY A 57 10.76 -2.34 -1.59
C GLY A 57 9.66 -2.56 -0.58
N ILE A 58 9.42 -3.81 -0.23
CA ILE A 58 8.39 -4.15 0.76
C ILE A 58 8.72 -3.52 2.11
N ASP A 59 9.99 -3.46 2.47
CA ASP A 59 10.39 -2.83 3.73
C ASP A 59 9.98 -1.38 3.78
N GLU A 60 10.18 -0.68 2.70
CA GLU A 60 9.76 0.71 2.63
C GLU A 60 8.25 0.84 2.67
N LEU A 61 7.56 -0.09 2.03
CA LEU A 61 6.11 -0.04 2.00
C LEU A 61 5.53 -0.17 3.39
N VAL A 62 6.03 -1.11 4.19
CA VAL A 62 5.47 -1.33 5.52
C VAL A 62 6.06 -0.38 6.55
N GLY A 63 6.98 0.50 6.16
CA GLY A 63 7.54 1.48 7.08
C GLY A 63 8.55 0.91 8.06
N ARG A 64 9.16 -0.29 7.80
CA ARG A 64 10.12 -0.86 8.67
C ARG A 64 11.40 -0.30 8.31
N THR A 65 11.90 0.54 8.97
CA THR A 65 13.18 1.04 8.66
C THR A 65 14.18 0.25 9.26
N ASN A 66 15.09 0.03 8.90
CA ASN A 66 15.98 -0.69 9.46
C ASN A 66 16.83 -0.08 10.23
N LYS A 67 16.82 0.37 10.91
CA LYS A 67 17.44 0.89 11.71
C LYS A 67 17.97 0.35 12.42
N SER A 68 18.19 -0.10 12.41
CA SER A 68 18.47 -0.61 13.17
C SER A 68 18.90 -0.66 13.48
#